data_60c03a5df0c28825e753b499e04323e5
#
_entry.id   60c03a5df0c28825e753b499e04323e5
#
_cell.length_a   1.000
_cell.length_b   1.000
_cell.length_c   1.000
_cell.angle_alpha   90.00
_cell.angle_beta   90.00
_cell.angle_gamma   90.00
#
_symmetry.space_group_name_H-M   'P 1'
#
loop_
_entity.id
_entity.type
_entity.pdbx_description
1 polymer ?
#
loop_
_entity_poly.entity_id
_entity_poly.type
_entity_poly.pdbx_seq_one_letter_code
_entity_poly.pdbx_strand_id
1 'polypeptide(L)'
;MRKQLLQELKLISEEEKKYQSGQGNIEKQLYAKDSISEIDRELLLERGRLVTVRPHSRFVEFPEHRHNYVEMMYVVQGNITHIIEGKELTLHKGDVLMLNQQVRHAIRRAEYEDIGINFIALPEFFEIPLSMLHEKNVLAEFIVGAFRQKDPVSHYLLFQLQEDPQVENLMENMIDSMLHEHANEDVINQYSMGLVFLYLLNHLESLSHNSSMDYKETVVQ
;
A
#
# COMPACT_ATOMS: atom_id res chain seq x y z
N MET A 1 15.81 3.15 -5.98
CA MET A 1 15.46 4.35 -5.13
C MET A 1 16.62 5.31 -5.01
N ARG A 2 16.39 6.62 -5.12
CA ARG A 2 17.39 7.69 -4.92
C ARG A 2 17.96 7.63 -3.50
N LYS A 3 19.28 7.74 -3.39
CA LYS A 3 19.99 7.62 -2.10
C LYS A 3 19.50 8.62 -1.05
N GLN A 4 19.17 9.84 -1.46
CA GLN A 4 18.69 10.90 -0.56
C GLN A 4 17.32 10.57 0.04
N LEU A 5 16.36 10.17 -0.79
CA LEU A 5 15.03 9.77 -0.33
C LEU A 5 15.09 8.55 0.58
N LEU A 6 15.90 7.55 0.24
CA LEU A 6 16.10 6.39 1.11
C LEU A 6 16.68 6.77 2.48
N GLN A 7 17.65 7.72 2.53
CA GLN A 7 18.19 8.20 3.80
C GLN A 7 17.13 8.92 4.63
N GLU A 8 16.26 9.69 4.01
CA GLU A 8 15.14 10.35 4.69
C GLU A 8 14.14 9.34 5.26
N LEU A 9 13.74 8.34 4.48
CA LEU A 9 12.84 7.26 4.93
C LEU A 9 13.44 6.41 6.05
N LYS A 10 14.77 6.35 6.18
CA LYS A 10 15.47 5.69 7.29
C LYS A 10 15.46 6.48 8.60
N LEU A 11 15.15 7.76 8.58
CA LEU A 11 15.07 8.54 9.81
C LEU A 11 14.03 7.93 10.75
N ILE A 12 14.40 7.86 12.02
CA ILE A 12 13.52 7.34 13.07
C ILE A 12 12.59 8.47 13.53
N SER A 13 11.28 8.26 13.37
CA SER A 13 10.27 9.22 13.79
C SER A 13 10.17 9.32 15.33
N GLU A 14 9.52 10.37 15.85
CA GLU A 14 9.28 10.49 17.28
C GLU A 14 8.39 9.36 17.82
N GLU A 15 7.47 8.88 17.02
CA GLU A 15 6.63 7.72 17.31
C GLU A 15 7.51 6.45 17.45
N GLU A 16 8.38 6.19 16.49
CA GLU A 16 9.28 5.04 16.49
C GLU A 16 10.30 5.05 17.64
N LYS A 17 10.76 6.22 18.07
CA LYS A 17 11.63 6.35 19.26
C LYS A 17 10.96 5.81 20.52
N LYS A 18 9.66 6.06 20.68
CA LYS A 18 8.87 5.52 21.80
C LYS A 18 8.79 4.00 21.73
N TYR A 19 8.58 3.43 20.54
CA TYR A 19 8.52 1.98 20.34
C TYR A 19 9.86 1.30 20.64
N GLN A 20 10.98 1.90 20.21
CA GLN A 20 12.32 1.38 20.52
C GLN A 20 12.64 1.37 22.02
N SER A 21 12.15 2.34 22.77
CA SER A 21 12.37 2.41 24.23
C SER A 21 11.56 1.40 25.04
N GLY A 22 10.72 0.59 24.38
CA GLY A 22 9.81 -0.36 25.03
C GLY A 22 8.65 0.30 25.78
N GLN A 23 8.46 1.61 25.62
CA GLN A 23 7.44 2.40 26.31
C GLN A 23 6.15 2.58 25.48
N GLY A 24 6.02 1.91 24.32
CA GLY A 24 4.94 2.22 23.40
C GLY A 24 4.16 1.02 22.89
N ASN A 25 2.86 1.07 23.10
CA ASN A 25 1.87 0.46 22.22
C ASN A 25 1.48 1.50 21.17
N ILE A 26 0.89 1.05 20.05
CA ILE A 26 0.35 1.95 19.01
C ILE A 26 -0.48 3.07 19.65
N GLU A 27 -0.12 4.31 19.38
CA GLU A 27 -0.87 5.48 19.85
C GLU A 27 -2.19 5.57 19.08
N LYS A 28 -3.24 4.96 19.64
CA LYS A 28 -4.58 4.88 19.03
C LYS A 28 -5.04 6.22 18.42
N GLN A 29 -4.77 7.33 19.09
CA GLN A 29 -5.22 8.68 18.70
C GLN A 29 -4.67 9.12 17.33
N LEU A 30 -3.54 8.56 16.88
CA LEU A 30 -2.93 8.84 15.59
C LEU A 30 -3.62 8.10 14.42
N TYR A 31 -4.43 7.08 14.72
CA TYR A 31 -4.95 6.15 13.73
C TYR A 31 -6.46 5.99 13.77
N ALA A 32 -7.08 6.10 14.94
CA ALA A 32 -8.49 5.74 15.13
C ALA A 32 -9.20 6.66 16.13
N LYS A 33 -10.48 6.97 15.85
CA LYS A 33 -11.34 7.77 16.75
C LYS A 33 -11.80 6.93 17.94
N ASP A 34 -12.33 5.73 17.67
CA ASP A 34 -12.99 4.89 18.67
C ASP A 34 -12.18 3.65 19.06
N SER A 35 -11.71 2.87 18.10
CA SER A 35 -10.98 1.62 18.33
C SER A 35 -9.89 1.46 17.29
N ILE A 36 -8.71 0.97 17.71
CA ILE A 36 -7.61 0.63 16.81
C ILE A 36 -8.00 -0.45 15.78
N SER A 37 -9.12 -1.13 15.97
CA SER A 37 -9.64 -2.11 15.03
C SER A 37 -10.16 -1.51 13.72
N GLU A 38 -10.31 -0.17 13.64
CA GLU A 38 -10.69 0.54 12.42
C GLU A 38 -9.89 1.84 12.29
N ILE A 39 -8.99 1.86 11.31
CA ILE A 39 -8.14 3.03 11.00
C ILE A 39 -8.94 4.03 10.18
N ASP A 40 -8.95 5.28 10.66
CA ASP A 40 -9.78 6.32 10.06
C ASP A 40 -8.95 7.24 9.14
N ARG A 41 -9.34 7.27 7.86
CA ARG A 41 -8.74 8.17 6.85
C ARG A 41 -8.72 9.64 7.27
N GLU A 42 -9.70 10.10 8.03
CA GLU A 42 -9.78 11.51 8.45
C GLU A 42 -8.64 11.94 9.38
N LEU A 43 -7.94 10.97 10.01
CA LEU A 43 -6.76 11.23 10.84
C LEU A 43 -5.45 11.16 10.03
N LEU A 44 -5.48 10.53 8.87
CA LEU A 44 -4.29 10.24 8.07
C LEU A 44 -4.22 11.07 6.79
N LEU A 45 -5.37 11.46 6.24
CA LEU A 45 -5.49 12.15 4.96
C LEU A 45 -5.99 13.57 5.20
N GLU A 46 -5.25 14.56 4.72
CA GLU A 46 -5.67 15.96 4.78
C GLU A 46 -6.96 16.21 4.00
N ARG A 47 -7.76 17.15 4.49
CA ARG A 47 -9.04 17.49 3.89
C ARG A 47 -8.87 17.97 2.44
N GLY A 48 -9.53 17.29 1.52
CA GLY A 48 -9.51 17.60 0.07
C GLY A 48 -8.46 16.82 -0.71
N ARG A 49 -7.56 16.09 -0.05
CA ARG A 49 -6.64 15.17 -0.69
C ARG A 49 -7.31 13.83 -0.99
N LEU A 50 -6.97 13.24 -2.13
CA LEU A 50 -7.46 11.92 -2.54
C LEU A 50 -6.49 10.79 -2.15
N VAL A 51 -5.23 11.11 -1.92
CA VAL A 51 -4.16 10.18 -1.58
C VAL A 51 -3.10 10.86 -0.72
N THR A 52 -2.45 10.07 0.13
CA THR A 52 -1.23 10.44 0.85
C THR A 52 -0.34 9.23 1.03
N VAL A 53 0.92 9.45 1.39
CA VAL A 53 1.87 8.40 1.77
C VAL A 53 2.27 8.53 3.22
N ARG A 54 2.47 7.38 3.87
CA ARG A 54 2.99 7.29 5.22
C ARG A 54 4.01 6.16 5.32
N PRO A 55 5.22 6.42 5.81
CA PRO A 55 6.14 5.33 6.17
C PRO A 55 5.49 4.39 7.19
N HIS A 56 5.63 3.09 6.99
CA HIS A 56 5.18 2.10 7.95
C HIS A 56 5.97 2.22 9.26
N SER A 57 5.28 2.25 10.39
CA SER A 57 5.92 2.38 11.71
C SER A 57 6.67 1.10 12.08
N ARG A 58 7.99 1.22 12.30
CA ARG A 58 8.89 0.13 12.69
C ARG A 58 8.87 -0.09 14.21
N PHE A 59 9.46 -1.18 14.66
CA PHE A 59 9.71 -1.53 16.08
C PHE A 59 8.47 -1.84 16.91
N VAL A 60 7.32 -1.98 16.28
CA VAL A 60 6.06 -2.32 16.93
C VAL A 60 5.28 -3.30 16.07
N GLU A 61 4.52 -4.19 16.69
CA GLU A 61 3.54 -5.02 16.02
C GLU A 61 2.23 -4.22 15.89
N PHE A 62 1.67 -4.13 14.67
CA PHE A 62 0.40 -3.46 14.45
C PHE A 62 -0.73 -4.49 14.61
N PRO A 63 -1.65 -4.30 15.57
CA PRO A 63 -2.69 -5.28 15.88
C PRO A 63 -3.70 -5.40 14.73
N GLU A 64 -4.53 -6.45 14.75
CA GLU A 64 -5.54 -6.66 13.74
C GLU A 64 -6.51 -5.47 13.63
N HIS A 65 -6.62 -4.94 12.44
CA HIS A 65 -7.45 -3.79 12.10
C HIS A 65 -7.99 -3.90 10.66
N ARG A 66 -8.91 -3.02 10.33
CA ARG A 66 -9.33 -2.68 8.97
C ARG A 66 -9.26 -1.16 8.81
N HIS A 67 -9.52 -0.66 7.62
CA HIS A 67 -9.50 0.77 7.32
C HIS A 67 -10.67 1.17 6.41
N ASN A 68 -11.00 2.46 6.37
CA ASN A 68 -12.08 3.01 5.53
C ASN A 68 -11.58 3.67 4.24
N TYR A 69 -10.44 3.17 3.71
CA TYR A 69 -9.77 3.59 2.49
C TYR A 69 -9.15 2.38 1.76
N VAL A 70 -8.66 2.57 0.56
CA VAL A 70 -7.81 1.58 -0.12
C VAL A 70 -6.38 1.80 0.33
N GLU A 71 -5.76 0.78 0.92
CA GLU A 71 -4.35 0.79 1.27
C GLU A 71 -3.53 0.11 0.19
N MET A 72 -2.39 0.70 -0.15
CA MET A 72 -1.39 0.04 -0.96
C MET A 72 -0.04 0.14 -0.26
N MET A 73 0.50 -1.02 0.17
CA MET A 73 1.84 -1.13 0.73
C MET A 73 2.85 -1.36 -0.38
N TYR A 74 3.91 -0.56 -0.41
CA TYR A 74 5.09 -0.78 -1.25
C TYR A 74 6.32 -0.95 -0.37
N VAL A 75 7.06 -2.06 -0.55
CA VAL A 75 8.27 -2.32 0.23
C VAL A 75 9.49 -1.72 -0.50
N VAL A 76 10.04 -0.68 0.10
CA VAL A 76 11.22 0.04 -0.41
C VAL A 76 12.50 -0.72 -0.14
N GLN A 77 12.61 -1.32 1.05
CA GLN A 77 13.79 -2.06 1.51
C GLN A 77 13.39 -3.08 2.58
N GLY A 78 14.12 -4.19 2.68
CA GLY A 78 13.86 -5.23 3.67
C GLY A 78 12.59 -6.03 3.40
N ASN A 79 11.87 -6.38 4.47
CA ASN A 79 10.69 -7.23 4.39
C ASN A 79 9.60 -6.70 5.35
N ILE A 80 8.33 -6.78 4.93
CA ILE A 80 7.18 -6.46 5.79
C ILE A 80 6.25 -7.69 5.80
N THR A 81 5.90 -8.18 6.98
CA THR A 81 5.02 -9.35 7.09
C THR A 81 3.63 -8.94 7.58
N HIS A 82 2.64 -9.13 6.73
CA HIS A 82 1.22 -9.01 7.07
C HIS A 82 0.65 -10.34 7.54
N ILE A 83 -0.38 -10.28 8.37
CA ILE A 83 -1.21 -11.43 8.74
C ILE A 83 -2.60 -11.12 8.22
N ILE A 84 -3.03 -11.81 7.16
CA ILE A 84 -4.34 -11.64 6.53
C ILE A 84 -5.10 -12.96 6.68
N GLU A 85 -6.30 -12.90 7.30
CA GLU A 85 -7.12 -14.11 7.53
C GLU A 85 -6.36 -15.24 8.25
N GLY A 86 -5.45 -14.85 9.17
CA GLY A 86 -4.63 -15.79 9.94
C GLY A 86 -3.44 -16.40 9.18
N LYS A 87 -3.20 -16.01 7.93
CA LYS A 87 -2.05 -16.44 7.14
C LYS A 87 -0.98 -15.33 7.12
N GLU A 88 0.27 -15.70 7.33
CA GLU A 88 1.40 -14.78 7.18
C GLU A 88 1.75 -14.61 5.70
N LEU A 89 1.89 -13.37 5.31
CA LEU A 89 2.24 -12.93 3.96
C LEU A 89 3.44 -11.98 4.08
N THR A 90 4.62 -12.45 3.70
CA THR A 90 5.85 -11.64 3.73
C THR A 90 6.08 -10.98 2.37
N LEU A 91 6.09 -9.66 2.37
CA LEU A 91 6.45 -8.84 1.24
C LEU A 91 7.94 -8.55 1.27
N HIS A 92 8.58 -8.58 0.12
CA HIS A 92 9.98 -8.27 -0.08
C HIS A 92 10.14 -6.93 -0.80
N LYS A 93 11.37 -6.42 -0.85
CA LYS A 93 11.68 -5.20 -1.60
C LYS A 93 11.11 -5.26 -3.01
N GLY A 94 10.37 -4.23 -3.40
CA GLY A 94 9.71 -4.07 -4.70
C GLY A 94 8.27 -4.57 -4.72
N ASP A 95 7.86 -5.41 -3.78
CA ASP A 95 6.50 -5.95 -3.75
C ASP A 95 5.45 -4.86 -3.47
N VAL A 96 4.27 -5.05 -4.07
CA VAL A 96 3.09 -4.19 -3.88
C VAL A 96 1.94 -5.04 -3.36
N LEU A 97 1.40 -4.68 -2.21
CA LEU A 97 0.18 -5.26 -1.63
C LEU A 97 -0.92 -4.21 -1.65
N MET A 98 -2.07 -4.53 -2.25
CA MET A 98 -3.26 -3.69 -2.22
C MET A 98 -4.32 -4.33 -1.33
N LEU A 99 -4.88 -3.57 -0.40
CA LEU A 99 -5.91 -3.99 0.54
C LEU A 99 -7.15 -3.11 0.36
N ASN A 100 -8.33 -3.71 0.26
CA ASN A 100 -9.58 -2.95 0.27
C ASN A 100 -10.08 -2.70 1.71
N GLN A 101 -11.16 -1.93 1.86
CA GLN A 101 -11.71 -1.55 3.16
C GLN A 101 -12.26 -2.73 3.98
N GLN A 102 -12.47 -3.89 3.39
CA GLN A 102 -13.07 -5.05 4.07
C GLN A 102 -12.02 -5.96 4.72
N VAL A 103 -10.77 -5.86 4.31
CA VAL A 103 -9.69 -6.72 4.78
C VAL A 103 -9.35 -6.41 6.23
N ARG A 104 -9.38 -7.45 7.07
CA ARG A 104 -8.76 -7.40 8.39
C ARG A 104 -7.36 -7.95 8.30
N HIS A 105 -6.41 -7.19 8.77
CA HIS A 105 -5.01 -7.59 8.77
C HIS A 105 -4.27 -7.06 10.00
N ALA A 106 -3.21 -7.77 10.37
CA ALA A 106 -2.22 -7.33 11.34
C ALA A 106 -0.86 -7.26 10.64
N ILE A 107 0.09 -6.53 11.21
CA ILE A 107 1.44 -6.43 10.65
C ILE A 107 2.42 -6.77 11.75
N ARG A 108 3.33 -7.70 11.45
CA ARG A 108 4.43 -8.06 12.36
C ARG A 108 5.37 -6.88 12.55
N ARG A 109 6.07 -6.89 13.66
CA ARG A 109 7.09 -5.89 13.95
C ARG A 109 8.11 -5.85 12.81
N ALA A 110 8.28 -4.68 12.23
CA ALA A 110 9.35 -4.37 11.28
C ALA A 110 10.59 -3.87 12.00
N GLU A 111 11.76 -4.15 11.47
CA GLU A 111 13.05 -3.75 12.03
C GLU A 111 13.63 -2.52 11.31
N TYR A 112 14.79 -2.05 11.72
CA TYR A 112 15.37 -0.80 11.24
C TYR A 112 15.56 -0.73 9.71
N GLU A 113 15.95 -1.85 9.09
CA GLU A 113 16.18 -1.92 7.65
C GLU A 113 14.91 -2.23 6.84
N ASP A 114 13.79 -2.50 7.51
CA ASP A 114 12.53 -2.79 6.86
C ASP A 114 11.75 -1.50 6.63
N ILE A 115 11.68 -1.06 5.38
CA ILE A 115 11.06 0.21 4.99
C ILE A 115 9.89 -0.08 4.03
N GLY A 116 8.70 0.08 4.54
CA GLY A 116 7.45 0.05 3.78
C GLY A 116 6.82 1.43 3.71
N ILE A 117 6.12 1.70 2.62
CA ILE A 117 5.34 2.92 2.42
C ILE A 117 3.89 2.55 2.17
N ASN A 118 3.01 3.05 3.03
CA ASN A 118 1.57 2.94 2.86
C ASN A 118 1.07 4.12 2.02
N PHE A 119 0.46 3.82 0.89
CA PHE A 119 -0.40 4.76 0.16
C PHE A 119 -1.81 4.62 0.72
N ILE A 120 -2.33 5.70 1.24
CA ILE A 120 -3.67 5.82 1.82
C ILE A 120 -4.50 6.54 0.80
N ALA A 121 -5.36 5.82 0.07
CA ALA A 121 -6.05 6.36 -1.09
C ALA A 121 -7.58 6.21 -0.97
N LEU A 122 -8.29 7.29 -1.29
CA LEU A 122 -9.73 7.21 -1.49
C LEU A 122 -10.03 6.51 -2.83
N PRO A 123 -11.15 5.79 -2.95
CA PRO A 123 -11.53 5.19 -4.23
C PRO A 123 -11.49 6.19 -5.39
N GLU A 124 -11.89 7.44 -5.18
CA GLU A 124 -11.92 8.52 -6.16
C GLU A 124 -10.53 8.84 -6.76
N PHE A 125 -9.44 8.58 -6.02
CA PHE A 125 -8.09 8.71 -6.56
C PHE A 125 -7.87 7.84 -7.78
N PHE A 126 -8.53 6.69 -7.85
CA PHE A 126 -8.34 5.69 -8.91
C PHE A 126 -9.17 5.93 -10.17
N GLU A 127 -9.95 7.01 -10.27
CA GLU A 127 -10.75 7.31 -11.46
C GLU A 127 -9.88 7.43 -12.73
N ILE A 128 -8.79 8.21 -12.67
CA ILE A 128 -7.84 8.34 -13.77
C ILE A 128 -7.09 7.03 -14.03
N PRO A 129 -6.44 6.38 -13.04
CA PRO A 129 -5.85 5.06 -13.22
C PRO A 129 -6.77 4.04 -13.90
N LEU A 130 -8.03 3.94 -13.46
CA LEU A 130 -9.00 3.03 -14.06
C LEU A 130 -9.33 3.36 -15.52
N SER A 131 -9.39 4.65 -15.86
CA SER A 131 -9.64 5.09 -17.24
C SER A 131 -8.54 4.68 -18.22
N MET A 132 -7.35 4.38 -17.72
CA MET A 132 -6.20 3.91 -18.51
C MET A 132 -6.20 2.39 -18.73
N LEU A 133 -7.01 1.65 -17.97
CA LEU A 133 -7.08 0.20 -18.05
C LEU A 133 -8.12 -0.25 -19.06
N HIS A 134 -7.83 -1.36 -19.75
CA HIS A 134 -8.85 -2.04 -20.54
C HIS A 134 -9.91 -2.68 -19.63
N GLU A 135 -11.15 -2.78 -20.13
CA GLU A 135 -12.25 -3.42 -19.41
C GLU A 135 -11.89 -4.88 -19.00
N LYS A 136 -12.37 -5.29 -17.82
CA LYS A 136 -12.26 -6.65 -17.27
C LYS A 136 -10.83 -7.14 -16.99
N ASN A 137 -10.17 -6.49 -16.08
CA ASN A 137 -8.95 -7.01 -15.47
C ASN A 137 -9.07 -7.00 -13.95
N VAL A 138 -8.20 -7.77 -13.27
CA VAL A 138 -8.26 -7.97 -11.82
C VAL A 138 -8.11 -6.67 -11.02
N LEU A 139 -7.27 -5.73 -11.48
CA LEU A 139 -7.11 -4.42 -10.82
C LEU A 139 -8.38 -3.57 -10.93
N ALA A 140 -8.98 -3.51 -12.13
CA ALA A 140 -10.24 -2.79 -12.32
C ALA A 140 -11.36 -3.39 -11.47
N GLU A 141 -11.49 -4.72 -11.42
CA GLU A 141 -12.49 -5.41 -10.57
C GLU A 141 -12.26 -5.12 -9.08
N PHE A 142 -11.02 -5.18 -8.62
CA PHE A 142 -10.63 -4.87 -7.24
C PHE A 142 -11.02 -3.43 -6.84
N ILE A 143 -10.63 -2.44 -7.66
CA ILE A 143 -10.90 -1.02 -7.37
C ILE A 143 -12.41 -0.72 -7.49
N VAL A 144 -13.11 -1.25 -8.50
CA VAL A 144 -14.56 -1.09 -8.64
C VAL A 144 -15.29 -1.74 -7.46
N GLY A 145 -14.78 -2.86 -6.93
CA GLY A 145 -15.27 -3.48 -5.69
C GLY A 145 -15.15 -2.54 -4.49
N ALA A 146 -14.02 -1.85 -4.35
CA ALA A 146 -13.79 -0.86 -3.30
C ALA A 146 -14.78 0.34 -3.41
N PHE A 147 -15.07 0.85 -4.61
CA PHE A 147 -16.08 1.89 -4.81
C PHE A 147 -17.48 1.45 -4.37
N ARG A 148 -17.86 0.21 -4.68
CA ARG A 148 -19.23 -0.28 -4.45
C ARG A 148 -19.47 -0.74 -3.03
N GLN A 149 -18.43 -0.90 -2.22
CA GLN A 149 -18.48 -1.46 -0.86
C GLN A 149 -19.25 -2.81 -0.79
N LYS A 150 -19.27 -3.54 -1.90
CA LYS A 150 -19.88 -4.88 -1.99
C LYS A 150 -18.77 -5.92 -1.84
N ASP A 151 -19.14 -7.13 -1.46
CA ASP A 151 -18.18 -8.25 -1.37
C ASP A 151 -17.36 -8.34 -2.67
N PRO A 152 -16.10 -7.94 -2.64
CA PRO A 152 -15.24 -7.99 -3.81
C PRO A 152 -14.86 -9.43 -4.12
N VAL A 153 -14.54 -9.69 -5.37
CA VAL A 153 -14.02 -11.00 -5.82
C VAL A 153 -12.71 -11.34 -5.10
N SER A 154 -11.93 -10.31 -4.75
CA SER A 154 -10.72 -10.44 -3.94
C SER A 154 -10.66 -9.34 -2.88
N HIS A 155 -10.23 -9.70 -1.67
CA HIS A 155 -10.05 -8.75 -0.57
C HIS A 155 -8.71 -8.03 -0.63
N TYR A 156 -7.70 -8.64 -1.25
CA TYR A 156 -6.38 -8.07 -1.47
C TYR A 156 -5.76 -8.57 -2.78
N LEU A 157 -4.79 -7.81 -3.29
CA LEU A 157 -3.95 -8.20 -4.42
C LEU A 157 -2.48 -8.07 -3.99
N LEU A 158 -1.69 -9.12 -4.20
CA LEU A 158 -0.25 -9.10 -4.00
C LEU A 158 0.46 -9.23 -5.36
N PHE A 159 1.35 -8.29 -5.64
CA PHE A 159 2.26 -8.31 -6.78
C PHE A 159 3.68 -8.48 -6.26
N GLN A 160 4.27 -9.65 -6.54
CA GLN A 160 5.66 -9.95 -6.22
C GLN A 160 6.53 -9.56 -7.42
N LEU A 161 7.12 -8.37 -7.32
CA LEU A 161 7.92 -7.78 -8.39
C LEU A 161 9.40 -8.04 -8.13
N GLN A 162 10.00 -8.90 -8.91
CA GLN A 162 11.43 -9.13 -8.88
C GLN A 162 12.16 -7.94 -9.55
N GLU A 163 12.40 -6.86 -8.78
CA GLU A 163 13.14 -5.68 -9.23
C GLU A 163 12.72 -5.13 -10.61
N ASP A 164 11.49 -4.62 -10.71
CA ASP A 164 11.02 -3.90 -11.90
C ASP A 164 11.42 -2.42 -11.81
N PRO A 165 12.43 -1.95 -12.57
CA PRO A 165 12.90 -0.56 -12.50
C PRO A 165 11.85 0.46 -12.92
N GLN A 166 10.88 0.08 -13.77
CA GLN A 166 9.81 0.97 -14.23
C GLN A 166 8.85 1.25 -13.08
N VAL A 167 8.41 0.20 -12.38
CA VAL A 167 7.56 0.34 -11.20
C VAL A 167 8.32 1.06 -10.08
N GLU A 168 9.57 0.67 -9.81
CA GLU A 168 10.41 1.32 -8.78
C GLU A 168 10.54 2.82 -9.01
N ASN A 169 10.80 3.27 -10.26
CA ASN A 169 10.93 4.70 -10.58
C ASN A 169 9.62 5.47 -10.40
N LEU A 170 8.49 4.89 -10.79
CA LEU A 170 7.18 5.52 -10.62
C LEU A 170 6.79 5.63 -9.14
N MET A 171 6.98 4.55 -8.38
CA MET A 171 6.72 4.55 -6.94
C MET A 171 7.59 5.56 -6.21
N GLU A 172 8.88 5.62 -6.54
CA GLU A 172 9.81 6.59 -5.97
C GLU A 172 9.39 8.04 -6.25
N ASN A 173 9.01 8.35 -7.49
CA ASN A 173 8.56 9.69 -7.84
C ASN A 173 7.27 10.09 -7.12
N MET A 174 6.32 9.17 -6.98
CA MET A 174 5.08 9.42 -6.22
C MET A 174 5.36 9.63 -4.72
N ILE A 175 6.22 8.80 -4.12
CA ILE A 175 6.60 8.95 -2.71
C ILE A 175 7.26 10.31 -2.49
N ASP A 176 8.25 10.65 -3.31
CA ASP A 176 8.97 11.93 -3.21
C ASP A 176 8.02 13.13 -3.36
N SER A 177 7.13 13.10 -4.35
CA SER A 177 6.21 14.21 -4.60
C SER A 177 5.20 14.41 -3.49
N MET A 178 4.71 13.32 -2.85
CA MET A 178 3.76 13.41 -1.75
C MET A 178 4.41 13.79 -0.41
N LEU A 179 5.69 13.48 -0.21
CA LEU A 179 6.43 13.91 0.99
C LEU A 179 6.86 15.38 0.94
N HIS A 180 7.06 15.94 -0.27
CA HIS A 180 7.62 17.28 -0.47
C HIS A 180 6.65 18.28 -1.13
N GLU A 181 5.39 17.90 -1.33
CA GLU A 181 4.32 18.76 -1.86
C GLU A 181 4.70 19.47 -3.17
N HIS A 182 4.84 18.72 -4.25
CA HIS A 182 5.18 19.28 -5.54
C HIS A 182 3.96 19.87 -6.26
N ALA A 183 4.17 20.89 -7.08
CA ALA A 183 3.11 21.46 -7.90
C ALA A 183 2.48 20.43 -8.83
N ASN A 184 1.15 20.41 -8.95
CA ASN A 184 0.36 19.46 -9.73
C ASN A 184 0.51 17.99 -9.31
N GLU A 185 0.98 17.71 -8.08
CA GLU A 185 1.25 16.36 -7.61
C GLU A 185 0.03 15.43 -7.70
N ASP A 186 -1.17 15.92 -7.40
CA ASP A 186 -2.39 15.12 -7.42
C ASP A 186 -2.63 14.49 -8.81
N VAL A 187 -2.54 15.30 -9.86
CA VAL A 187 -2.72 14.84 -11.24
C VAL A 187 -1.57 13.94 -11.68
N ILE A 188 -0.32 14.35 -11.39
CA ILE A 188 0.87 13.56 -11.72
C ILE A 188 0.81 12.19 -11.05
N ASN A 189 0.44 12.13 -9.77
CA ASN A 189 0.36 10.88 -9.02
C ASN A 189 -0.77 9.97 -9.53
N GLN A 190 -1.92 10.51 -9.95
CA GLN A 190 -2.98 9.71 -10.58
C GLN A 190 -2.52 9.08 -11.89
N TYR A 191 -1.87 9.83 -12.80
CA TYR A 191 -1.33 9.26 -14.03
C TYR A 191 -0.19 8.28 -13.77
N SER A 192 0.70 8.58 -12.82
CA SER A 192 1.78 7.67 -12.41
C SER A 192 1.23 6.35 -11.87
N MET A 193 0.19 6.40 -11.05
CA MET A 193 -0.49 5.20 -10.56
C MET A 193 -1.12 4.39 -11.71
N GLY A 194 -1.69 5.05 -12.71
CA GLY A 194 -2.20 4.38 -13.91
C GLY A 194 -1.11 3.64 -14.67
N LEU A 195 0.08 4.25 -14.80
CA LEU A 195 1.25 3.60 -15.39
C LEU A 195 1.72 2.41 -14.53
N VAL A 196 1.77 2.55 -13.21
CA VAL A 196 2.06 1.43 -12.30
C VAL A 196 1.08 0.29 -12.56
N PHE A 197 -0.22 0.56 -12.63
CA PHE A 197 -1.23 -0.48 -12.90
C PHE A 197 -1.00 -1.21 -14.23
N LEU A 198 -0.64 -0.49 -15.29
CA LEU A 198 -0.31 -1.11 -16.58
C LEU A 198 0.90 -2.02 -16.48
N TYR A 199 1.97 -1.61 -15.75
CA TYR A 199 3.12 -2.48 -15.51
C TYR A 199 2.76 -3.70 -14.65
N LEU A 200 1.96 -3.53 -13.61
CA LEU A 200 1.48 -4.65 -12.78
C LEU A 200 0.68 -5.67 -13.61
N LEU A 201 -0.16 -5.22 -14.53
CA LEU A 201 -0.91 -6.11 -15.43
C LEU A 201 0.00 -6.86 -16.41
N ASN A 202 1.09 -6.25 -16.89
CA ASN A 202 2.07 -6.95 -17.73
C ASN A 202 2.72 -8.12 -16.98
N HIS A 203 2.97 -8.00 -15.67
CA HIS A 203 3.44 -9.11 -14.85
C HIS A 203 2.42 -10.24 -14.77
N LEU A 204 1.11 -9.93 -14.66
CA LEU A 204 0.04 -10.93 -14.67
C LEU A 204 -0.03 -11.71 -15.97
N GLU A 205 0.04 -11.04 -17.12
CA GLU A 205 -0.01 -11.67 -18.42
C GLU A 205 1.17 -12.60 -18.67
N SER A 206 2.36 -12.24 -18.21
CA SER A 206 3.55 -13.11 -18.34
C SER A 206 3.44 -14.41 -17.56
N LEU A 207 2.66 -14.43 -16.48
CA LEU A 207 2.41 -15.60 -15.64
C LEU A 207 1.26 -16.46 -16.16
N SER A 208 0.22 -15.87 -16.74
CA SER A 208 -0.94 -16.59 -17.30
C SER A 208 -0.57 -17.48 -18.50
N HIS A 209 0.51 -17.18 -19.19
CA HIS A 209 1.09 -18.07 -20.22
C HIS A 209 1.74 -19.33 -19.64
N ASN A 210 1.99 -19.38 -18.31
CA ASN A 210 2.69 -20.49 -17.67
C ASN A 210 1.85 -21.36 -16.73
N SER A 211 0.60 -21.00 -16.37
CA SER A 211 -0.26 -21.84 -15.53
C SER A 211 -1.74 -21.41 -15.58
N SER A 212 -2.63 -22.40 -15.60
CA SER A 212 -4.07 -22.20 -15.38
C SER A 212 -4.30 -21.89 -13.89
N MET A 213 -4.50 -20.62 -13.54
CA MET A 213 -4.74 -20.20 -12.16
C MET A 213 -6.21 -20.04 -11.82
N ASP A 214 -6.58 -20.57 -10.65
CA ASP A 214 -7.89 -20.40 -10.00
C ASP A 214 -7.84 -19.08 -9.18
N TYR A 215 -8.63 -18.07 -9.59
CA TYR A 215 -8.59 -16.67 -9.12
C TYR A 215 -9.11 -16.41 -7.69
N LYS A 216 -9.19 -17.41 -6.82
CA LYS A 216 -9.75 -17.23 -5.47
C LYS A 216 -8.78 -16.70 -4.40
N GLU A 217 -7.49 -16.83 -4.62
CA GLU A 217 -6.44 -16.21 -3.79
C GLU A 217 -5.40 -15.65 -4.77
N THR A 218 -5.50 -14.38 -5.11
CA THR A 218 -4.58 -13.83 -6.12
C THR A 218 -3.28 -13.39 -5.47
N VAL A 219 -2.45 -14.37 -5.16
CA VAL A 219 -1.01 -14.15 -5.04
C VAL A 219 -0.46 -14.26 -6.46
N VAL A 220 0.00 -13.15 -6.99
CA VAL A 220 0.65 -13.10 -8.30
C VAL A 220 2.14 -13.26 -8.07
N GLN A 221 2.65 -14.46 -8.33
CA GLN A 221 4.07 -14.77 -8.28
C GLN A 221 4.82 -14.26 -9.49
#